data_65974d2cac61e8b5f102d026781ca4b2
#
_entry.id   65974d2cac61e8b5f102d026781ca4b2
#
_cell.length_a   1.000
_cell.length_b   1.000
_cell.length_c   1.000
_cell.angle_alpha   90.00
_cell.angle_beta   90.00
_cell.angle_gamma   90.00
#
_symmetry.space_group_name_H-M   'P 1'
#
loop_
_entity.id
_entity.type
_entity.pdbx_description
1 polymer ?
#
loop_
_entity_poly.entity_id
_entity_poly.type
_entity_poly.pdbx_seq_one_letter_code
_entity_poly.pdbx_strand_id
1 'polypeptide(L)'
;AWFADNLSSASKTKIFSINYTMLNIGWTIGPPLGTLLVMQSINLPFWLAAICSAFPVLFIQIWVKRSEKIIATDTGSVWSPKVLLQDKALLWFTCSAFLASFVSGAFASCISQYVMVIADGDFAEKVVAVVLPVNAAMVVTLQYSVGRRINPTNIRALMTVGTLCFVIGLVGFIFSGNSLLLWGISAAVFTLGEIIYAPGEYMLIDHIAPPGMKASYFSAQSLGWLGAAINPLVSGVVLTRLPPSSLFVILALAIIAAWVLMLKGIHARPWGQPVLC
;
A
#
# COMPACT_ATOMS: atom_id res chain seq x y z
N ALA A 1 6.99 -10.82 7.94
CA ALA A 1 8.12 -11.28 8.74
C ALA A 1 8.58 -12.69 8.31
N TRP A 2 7.78 -13.75 8.44
CA TRP A 2 8.20 -15.13 8.11
C TRP A 2 8.79 -15.28 6.69
N PHE A 3 8.15 -14.68 5.68
CA PHE A 3 8.70 -14.66 4.31
C PHE A 3 10.04 -13.93 4.22
N ALA A 4 10.18 -12.83 4.97
CA ALA A 4 11.41 -12.05 4.99
C ALA A 4 12.58 -12.81 5.64
N ASP A 5 12.29 -13.70 6.59
CA ASP A 5 13.31 -14.49 7.29
C ASP A 5 13.72 -15.76 6.54
N ASN A 6 12.79 -16.37 5.79
CA ASN A 6 12.98 -17.69 5.19
C ASN A 6 13.24 -17.70 3.67
N LEU A 7 13.25 -16.53 3.01
CA LEU A 7 13.42 -16.42 1.56
C LEU A 7 14.72 -15.72 1.17
N SER A 8 15.29 -16.12 0.03
CA SER A 8 16.39 -15.41 -0.59
C SER A 8 15.94 -14.02 -1.10
N SER A 9 16.87 -13.06 -1.16
CA SER A 9 16.56 -11.69 -1.61
C SER A 9 15.86 -11.64 -2.96
N ALA A 10 16.23 -12.50 -3.92
CA ALA A 10 15.59 -12.57 -5.23
C ALA A 10 14.13 -13.06 -5.16
N SER A 11 13.79 -13.93 -4.19
CA SER A 11 12.44 -14.46 -4.02
C SER A 11 11.51 -13.52 -3.24
N LYS A 12 12.07 -12.64 -2.40
CA LYS A 12 11.27 -11.74 -1.54
C LYS A 12 10.38 -10.79 -2.34
N THR A 13 10.94 -10.08 -3.31
CA THR A 13 10.18 -9.14 -4.15
C THR A 13 9.05 -9.82 -4.89
N LYS A 14 9.32 -11.04 -5.41
CA LYS A 14 8.31 -11.85 -6.07
C LYS A 14 7.15 -12.20 -5.12
N ILE A 15 7.47 -12.66 -3.92
CA ILE A 15 6.47 -13.05 -2.91
C ILE A 15 5.68 -11.83 -2.42
N PHE A 16 6.33 -10.69 -2.18
CA PHE A 16 5.64 -9.45 -1.80
C PHE A 16 4.70 -8.96 -2.91
N SER A 17 5.11 -9.07 -4.18
CA SER A 17 4.25 -8.73 -5.32
C SER A 17 3.04 -9.67 -5.43
N ILE A 18 3.22 -10.98 -5.24
CA ILE A 18 2.12 -11.95 -5.22
C ILE A 18 1.15 -11.62 -4.07
N ASN A 19 1.68 -11.36 -2.87
CA ASN A 19 0.86 -11.00 -1.71
C ASN A 19 0.02 -9.74 -2.00
N TYR A 20 0.62 -8.72 -2.58
CA TYR A 20 -0.09 -7.49 -2.95
C TYR A 20 -1.15 -7.74 -4.04
N THR A 21 -0.84 -8.57 -5.04
CA THR A 21 -1.82 -8.98 -6.06
C THR A 21 -3.02 -9.70 -5.43
N MET A 22 -2.79 -10.63 -4.51
CA MET A 22 -3.85 -11.35 -3.82
C MET A 22 -4.73 -10.41 -2.96
N LEU A 23 -4.12 -9.44 -2.28
CA LEU A 23 -4.85 -8.40 -1.56
C LEU A 23 -5.77 -7.60 -2.49
N ASN A 24 -5.26 -7.16 -3.65
CA ASN A 24 -6.07 -6.39 -4.60
C ASN A 24 -7.19 -7.23 -5.24
N ILE A 25 -6.97 -8.51 -5.49
CA ILE A 25 -8.03 -9.43 -5.93
C ILE A 25 -9.12 -9.51 -4.86
N GLY A 26 -8.74 -9.64 -3.59
CA GLY A 26 -9.69 -9.65 -2.46
C GLY A 26 -10.49 -8.34 -2.36
N TRP A 27 -9.82 -7.20 -2.48
CA TRP A 27 -10.46 -5.87 -2.48
C TRP A 27 -11.41 -5.68 -3.66
N THR A 28 -11.10 -6.27 -4.82
CA THR A 28 -11.94 -6.17 -6.03
C THR A 28 -13.17 -7.06 -5.96
N ILE A 29 -13.02 -8.31 -5.49
CA ILE A 29 -14.09 -9.30 -5.46
C ILE A 29 -14.95 -9.17 -4.19
N GLY A 30 -14.33 -8.75 -3.09
CA GLY A 30 -14.97 -8.70 -1.77
C GLY A 30 -16.26 -7.88 -1.73
N PRO A 31 -16.24 -6.59 -2.12
CA PRO A 31 -17.45 -5.75 -2.05
C PRO A 31 -18.61 -6.25 -2.92
N PRO A 32 -18.43 -6.61 -4.21
CA PRO A 32 -19.50 -7.18 -5.02
C PRO A 32 -20.07 -8.48 -4.43
N LEU A 33 -19.19 -9.38 -3.97
CA LEU A 33 -19.61 -10.63 -3.33
C LEU A 33 -20.36 -10.35 -2.04
N GLY A 34 -19.88 -9.44 -1.21
CA GLY A 34 -20.54 -9.00 0.01
C GLY A 34 -21.94 -8.46 -0.26
N THR A 35 -22.11 -7.63 -1.27
CA THR A 35 -23.42 -7.10 -1.69
C THR A 35 -24.38 -8.23 -2.09
N LEU A 36 -23.94 -9.17 -2.93
CA LEU A 36 -24.77 -10.32 -3.34
C LEU A 36 -25.20 -11.19 -2.14
N LEU A 37 -24.32 -11.37 -1.17
CA LEU A 37 -24.63 -12.15 0.03
C LEU A 37 -25.60 -11.41 0.97
N VAL A 38 -25.44 -10.11 1.15
CA VAL A 38 -26.37 -9.29 1.95
C VAL A 38 -27.80 -9.32 1.37
N MET A 39 -27.95 -9.35 0.05
CA MET A 39 -29.26 -9.47 -0.59
C MET A 39 -29.99 -10.78 -0.21
N GLN A 40 -29.26 -11.84 0.15
CA GLN A 40 -29.85 -13.10 0.61
C GLN A 40 -30.06 -13.10 2.14
N SER A 41 -29.07 -12.67 2.91
CA SER A 41 -29.14 -12.50 4.36
C SER A 41 -28.02 -11.61 4.86
N ILE A 42 -28.35 -10.68 5.76
CA ILE A 42 -27.38 -9.76 6.37
C ILE A 42 -26.24 -10.48 7.12
N ASN A 43 -26.45 -11.71 7.55
CA ASN A 43 -25.49 -12.50 8.31
C ASN A 43 -24.50 -13.28 7.42
N LEU A 44 -24.83 -13.54 6.15
CA LEU A 44 -24.01 -14.36 5.25
C LEU A 44 -22.59 -13.81 5.04
N PRO A 45 -22.38 -12.50 4.81
CA PRO A 45 -21.03 -11.96 4.67
C PRO A 45 -20.15 -12.20 5.90
N PHE A 46 -20.74 -12.11 7.10
CA PHE A 46 -20.02 -12.35 8.36
C PHE A 46 -19.62 -13.82 8.53
N TRP A 47 -20.51 -14.76 8.19
CA TRP A 47 -20.19 -16.18 8.20
C TRP A 47 -19.08 -16.52 7.19
N LEU A 48 -19.19 -15.99 5.97
CA LEU A 48 -18.15 -16.20 4.96
C LEU A 48 -16.81 -15.61 5.41
N ALA A 49 -16.80 -14.39 5.97
CA ALA A 49 -15.60 -13.77 6.50
C ALA A 49 -14.97 -14.60 7.64
N ALA A 50 -15.79 -15.16 8.53
CA ALA A 50 -15.33 -16.02 9.62
C ALA A 50 -14.67 -17.31 9.08
N ILE A 51 -15.30 -17.98 8.11
CA ILE A 51 -14.75 -19.18 7.47
C ILE A 51 -13.45 -18.86 6.73
N CYS A 52 -13.43 -17.78 5.92
CA CYS A 52 -12.24 -17.36 5.19
C CYS A 52 -11.10 -16.96 6.12
N SER A 53 -11.39 -16.44 7.31
CA SER A 53 -10.37 -16.09 8.31
C SER A 53 -9.85 -17.32 9.07
N ALA A 54 -10.69 -18.33 9.30
CA ALA A 54 -10.28 -19.57 9.95
C ALA A 54 -9.38 -20.44 9.07
N PHE A 55 -9.64 -20.46 7.75
CA PHE A 55 -8.92 -21.31 6.80
C PHE A 55 -7.39 -21.09 6.81
N PRO A 56 -6.85 -19.86 6.73
CA PRO A 56 -5.41 -19.63 6.81
C PRO A 56 -4.79 -20.08 8.13
N VAL A 57 -5.51 -19.97 9.25
CA VAL A 57 -5.04 -20.40 10.56
C VAL A 57 -4.86 -21.92 10.58
N LEU A 58 -5.87 -22.65 10.12
CA LEU A 58 -5.80 -24.13 10.00
C LEU A 58 -4.71 -24.55 9.03
N PHE A 59 -4.60 -23.90 7.88
CA PHE A 59 -3.58 -24.17 6.88
C PHE A 59 -2.16 -24.01 7.47
N ILE A 60 -1.93 -22.89 8.17
CA ILE A 60 -0.63 -22.64 8.82
C ILE A 60 -0.32 -23.71 9.88
N GLN A 61 -1.31 -24.09 10.68
CA GLN A 61 -1.11 -25.11 11.71
C GLN A 61 -0.74 -26.50 11.15
N ILE A 62 -1.36 -26.86 10.01
CA ILE A 62 -1.18 -28.18 9.39
C ILE A 62 0.09 -28.24 8.53
N TRP A 63 0.36 -27.21 7.73
CA TRP A 63 1.34 -27.26 6.65
C TRP A 63 2.63 -26.49 6.93
N VAL A 64 2.58 -25.46 7.77
CA VAL A 64 3.79 -24.70 8.11
C VAL A 64 4.52 -25.41 9.23
N LYS A 65 5.59 -26.15 8.89
CA LYS A 65 6.49 -26.71 9.89
C LYS A 65 6.99 -25.57 10.78
N ARG A 66 6.92 -25.79 12.08
CA ARG A 66 7.52 -24.88 13.05
C ARG A 66 9.00 -24.76 12.66
N SER A 67 9.39 -23.60 12.14
CA SER A 67 10.79 -23.32 11.87
C SER A 67 11.51 -23.60 13.17
N GLU A 68 12.49 -24.52 13.14
CA GLU A 68 13.41 -24.66 14.27
C GLU A 68 13.86 -23.25 14.56
N LYS A 69 13.69 -22.79 15.81
CA LYS A 69 14.22 -21.51 16.23
C LYS A 69 15.64 -21.49 15.68
N ILE A 70 15.92 -20.65 14.68
CA ILE A 70 17.27 -20.18 14.50
C ILE A 70 17.55 -19.63 15.89
N ILE A 71 18.33 -20.42 16.66
CA ILE A 71 18.90 -19.94 17.91
C ILE A 71 19.62 -18.70 17.44
N ALA A 72 18.96 -17.55 17.62
CA ALA A 72 19.62 -16.29 17.47
C ALA A 72 20.80 -16.45 18.39
N THR A 73 21.98 -16.69 17.80
CA THR A 73 23.23 -16.60 18.54
C THR A 73 23.07 -15.35 19.33
N ASP A 74 23.05 -15.48 20.61
CA ASP A 74 22.71 -14.49 21.63
C ASP A 74 23.57 -13.22 21.45
N THR A 75 23.30 -12.50 20.37
CA THR A 75 23.76 -11.15 20.17
C THR A 75 22.74 -10.34 20.94
N GLY A 76 23.06 -10.07 22.20
CA GLY A 76 22.23 -9.49 23.24
C GLY A 76 21.42 -8.22 22.90
N SER A 77 20.77 -8.20 21.76
CA SER A 77 19.79 -7.17 21.38
C SER A 77 18.48 -7.48 22.11
N VAL A 78 18.41 -7.02 23.35
CA VAL A 78 17.17 -6.98 24.10
C VAL A 78 16.15 -6.21 23.29
N TRP A 79 15.11 -6.91 22.81
CA TRP A 79 13.96 -6.25 22.18
C TRP A 79 13.44 -5.16 23.09
N SER A 80 13.43 -3.94 22.61
CA SER A 80 12.88 -2.78 23.33
C SER A 80 12.16 -1.87 22.34
N PRO A 81 10.94 -1.41 22.65
CA PRO A 81 10.25 -0.40 21.85
C PRO A 81 11.08 0.86 21.61
N LYS A 82 12.00 1.20 22.54
CA LYS A 82 12.91 2.33 22.42
C LYS A 82 13.85 2.20 21.20
N VAL A 83 14.30 0.98 20.88
CA VAL A 83 15.16 0.72 19.69
C VAL A 83 14.44 1.10 18.41
N LEU A 84 13.15 0.78 18.27
CA LEU A 84 12.36 1.15 17.11
C LEU A 84 12.18 2.66 16.97
N LEU A 85 11.95 3.36 18.10
CA LEU A 85 11.79 4.82 18.12
C LEU A 85 13.11 5.56 17.87
N GLN A 86 14.26 4.94 18.16
CA GLN A 86 15.58 5.52 17.93
C GLN A 86 16.10 5.29 16.51
N ASP A 87 15.54 4.32 15.78
CA ASP A 87 15.94 4.07 14.38
C ASP A 87 15.35 5.13 13.44
N LYS A 88 16.19 6.10 13.10
CA LYS A 88 15.80 7.22 12.22
C LYS A 88 15.35 6.75 10.83
N ALA A 89 15.95 5.68 10.28
CA ALA A 89 15.55 5.16 8.97
C ALA A 89 14.13 4.58 9.04
N LEU A 90 13.83 3.80 10.08
CA LEU A 90 12.50 3.24 10.31
C LEU A 90 11.46 4.36 10.48
N LEU A 91 11.76 5.40 11.25
CA LEU A 91 10.85 6.54 11.43
C LEU A 91 10.56 7.24 10.10
N TRP A 92 11.60 7.52 9.29
CA TRP A 92 11.40 8.15 7.98
C TRP A 92 10.56 7.28 7.04
N PHE A 93 10.81 5.96 6.99
CA PHE A 93 10.03 5.05 6.15
C PHE A 93 8.60 4.90 6.65
N THR A 94 8.36 4.85 7.96
CA THR A 94 7.00 4.79 8.53
C THR A 94 6.21 6.07 8.24
N CYS A 95 6.83 7.24 8.38
CA CYS A 95 6.20 8.52 8.01
C CYS A 95 5.94 8.60 6.49
N SER A 96 6.87 8.11 5.66
CA SER A 96 6.66 7.99 4.21
C SER A 96 5.48 7.08 3.90
N ALA A 97 5.43 5.90 4.49
CA ALA A 97 4.33 4.95 4.31
C ALA A 97 2.97 5.52 4.77
N PHE A 98 2.95 6.32 5.83
CA PHE A 98 1.74 7.02 6.27
C PHE A 98 1.20 7.97 5.20
N LEU A 99 2.06 8.79 4.61
CA LEU A 99 1.64 9.72 3.55
C LEU A 99 1.29 9.00 2.25
N ALA A 100 2.03 7.95 1.88
CA ALA A 100 1.73 7.14 0.72
C ALA A 100 0.39 6.39 0.87
N SER A 101 0.13 5.81 2.05
CA SER A 101 -1.15 5.18 2.36
C SER A 101 -2.31 6.19 2.44
N PHE A 102 -2.05 7.41 2.90
CA PHE A 102 -3.02 8.49 2.84
C PHE A 102 -3.45 8.77 1.39
N VAL A 103 -2.51 8.78 0.45
CA VAL A 103 -2.79 8.99 -0.98
C VAL A 103 -3.50 7.79 -1.60
N SER A 104 -3.01 6.58 -1.38
CA SER A 104 -3.64 5.36 -1.94
C SER A 104 -5.04 5.13 -1.37
N GLY A 105 -5.26 5.44 -0.09
CA GLY A 105 -6.57 5.34 0.55
C GLY A 105 -7.63 6.26 -0.09
N ALA A 106 -7.23 7.42 -0.62
CA ALA A 106 -8.13 8.34 -1.29
C ALA A 106 -8.75 7.72 -2.57
N PHE A 107 -8.00 6.88 -3.27
CA PHE A 107 -8.47 6.25 -4.49
C PHE A 107 -9.75 5.42 -4.26
N ALA A 108 -9.77 4.62 -3.23
CA ALA A 108 -10.91 3.76 -2.92
C ALA A 108 -12.08 4.50 -2.26
N SER A 109 -11.80 5.57 -1.50
CA SER A 109 -12.80 6.20 -0.62
C SER A 109 -13.29 7.57 -1.08
N CYS A 110 -12.49 8.32 -1.82
CA CYS A 110 -12.77 9.75 -2.04
C CYS A 110 -13.06 10.14 -3.48
N ILE A 111 -12.75 9.30 -4.48
CA ILE A 111 -13.05 9.60 -5.88
C ILE A 111 -14.54 9.78 -6.10
N SER A 112 -15.38 8.87 -5.59
CA SER A 112 -16.84 9.00 -5.70
C SER A 112 -17.35 10.28 -5.03
N GLN A 113 -16.85 10.60 -3.83
CA GLN A 113 -17.24 11.80 -3.11
C GLN A 113 -16.85 13.08 -3.87
N TYR A 114 -15.64 13.11 -4.44
CA TYR A 114 -15.19 14.22 -5.28
C TYR A 114 -16.11 14.42 -6.49
N VAL A 115 -16.43 13.32 -7.21
CA VAL A 115 -17.30 13.41 -8.39
C VAL A 115 -18.71 13.84 -8.02
N MET A 116 -19.25 13.38 -6.88
CA MET A 116 -20.57 13.85 -6.38
C MET A 116 -20.60 15.36 -6.08
N VAL A 117 -19.46 15.96 -5.74
CA VAL A 117 -19.36 17.40 -5.48
C VAL A 117 -19.29 18.22 -6.78
N ILE A 118 -18.64 17.68 -7.84
CA ILE A 118 -18.44 18.40 -9.11
C ILE A 118 -19.52 18.11 -10.17
N ALA A 119 -20.27 17.03 -10.01
CA ALA A 119 -21.31 16.58 -10.93
C ALA A 119 -22.52 16.03 -10.15
N ASP A 120 -22.96 14.81 -10.43
CA ASP A 120 -24.08 14.14 -9.77
C ASP A 120 -23.75 12.70 -9.37
N GLY A 121 -24.69 12.04 -8.68
CA GLY A 121 -24.53 10.66 -8.22
C GLY A 121 -24.42 9.66 -9.36
N ASP A 122 -25.20 9.82 -10.42
CA ASP A 122 -25.21 8.92 -11.58
C ASP A 122 -23.87 8.94 -12.32
N PHE A 123 -23.26 10.11 -12.42
CA PHE A 123 -21.94 10.25 -13.03
C PHE A 123 -20.85 9.67 -12.09
N ALA A 124 -20.99 9.87 -10.77
CA ALA A 124 -20.07 9.31 -9.80
C ALA A 124 -20.04 7.76 -9.87
N GLU A 125 -21.21 7.12 -10.01
CA GLU A 125 -21.29 5.66 -10.19
C GLU A 125 -20.59 5.21 -11.46
N LYS A 126 -20.77 5.92 -12.58
CA LYS A 126 -20.08 5.62 -13.85
C LYS A 126 -18.57 5.77 -13.73
N VAL A 127 -18.08 6.81 -13.06
CA VAL A 127 -16.65 7.00 -12.81
C VAL A 127 -16.09 5.84 -11.97
N VAL A 128 -16.74 5.47 -10.88
CA VAL A 128 -16.32 4.35 -10.03
C VAL A 128 -16.32 3.04 -10.81
N ALA A 129 -17.34 2.81 -11.65
CA ALA A 129 -17.45 1.63 -12.51
C ALA A 129 -16.33 1.54 -13.57
N VAL A 130 -15.62 2.63 -13.87
CA VAL A 130 -14.44 2.63 -14.76
C VAL A 130 -13.16 2.54 -13.93
N VAL A 131 -13.00 3.38 -12.93
CA VAL A 131 -11.75 3.58 -12.20
C VAL A 131 -11.33 2.32 -11.42
N LEU A 132 -12.28 1.68 -10.70
CA LEU A 132 -11.95 0.50 -9.90
C LEU A 132 -11.57 -0.73 -10.75
N PRO A 133 -12.30 -1.09 -11.82
CA PRO A 133 -11.87 -2.18 -12.70
C PRO A 133 -10.55 -1.89 -13.42
N VAL A 134 -10.27 -0.65 -13.82
CA VAL A 134 -8.98 -0.27 -14.40
C VAL A 134 -7.85 -0.51 -13.41
N ASN A 135 -7.98 -0.06 -12.17
CA ASN A 135 -7.01 -0.33 -11.12
C ASN A 135 -6.78 -1.84 -10.94
N ALA A 136 -7.87 -2.60 -10.76
CA ALA A 136 -7.78 -4.05 -10.58
C ALA A 136 -7.08 -4.74 -11.76
N ALA A 137 -7.45 -4.42 -13.00
CA ALA A 137 -6.85 -4.98 -14.20
C ALA A 137 -5.34 -4.65 -14.28
N MET A 138 -4.96 -3.41 -14.00
CA MET A 138 -3.56 -2.98 -13.97
C MET A 138 -2.75 -3.73 -12.92
N VAL A 139 -3.29 -3.86 -11.70
CA VAL A 139 -2.61 -4.59 -10.63
C VAL A 139 -2.46 -6.07 -10.99
N VAL A 140 -3.53 -6.74 -11.40
CA VAL A 140 -3.49 -8.18 -11.72
C VAL A 140 -2.51 -8.48 -12.86
N THR A 141 -2.46 -7.62 -13.88
CA THR A 141 -1.61 -7.86 -15.07
C THR A 141 -0.16 -7.43 -14.88
N LEU A 142 0.10 -6.31 -14.17
CA LEU A 142 1.42 -5.69 -14.14
C LEU A 142 2.17 -5.89 -12.83
N GLN A 143 1.48 -6.10 -11.69
CA GLN A 143 2.10 -6.15 -10.37
C GLN A 143 3.27 -7.15 -10.30
N TYR A 144 3.07 -8.36 -10.82
CA TYR A 144 4.11 -9.38 -10.84
C TYR A 144 5.30 -8.97 -11.72
N SER A 145 5.01 -8.45 -12.91
CA SER A 145 6.04 -8.08 -13.90
C SER A 145 6.88 -6.88 -13.45
N VAL A 146 6.28 -5.91 -12.80
CA VAL A 146 6.95 -4.73 -12.24
C VAL A 146 7.69 -5.12 -10.96
N GLY A 147 7.02 -5.80 -10.03
CA GLY A 147 7.58 -6.13 -8.73
C GLY A 147 8.88 -6.95 -8.83
N ARG A 148 8.94 -7.93 -9.74
CA ARG A 148 10.16 -8.75 -9.95
C ARG A 148 11.38 -7.96 -10.45
N ARG A 149 11.19 -6.76 -10.99
CA ARG A 149 12.26 -5.89 -11.50
C ARG A 149 12.79 -4.93 -10.45
N ILE A 150 12.09 -4.79 -9.32
CA ILE A 150 12.53 -3.94 -8.22
C ILE A 150 13.68 -4.64 -7.48
N ASN A 151 14.79 -3.95 -7.34
CA ASN A 151 15.98 -4.45 -6.66
C ASN A 151 16.70 -3.28 -5.94
N PRO A 152 17.67 -3.59 -5.05
CA PRO A 152 18.37 -2.57 -4.30
C PRO A 152 19.03 -1.48 -5.12
N THR A 153 19.47 -1.78 -6.35
CA THR A 153 20.20 -0.81 -7.19
C THR A 153 19.28 0.17 -7.89
N ASN A 154 18.03 -0.23 -8.18
CA ASN A 154 17.09 0.60 -8.92
C ASN A 154 15.91 1.13 -8.08
N ILE A 155 15.77 0.70 -6.83
CA ILE A 155 14.60 1.04 -5.99
C ILE A 155 14.39 2.55 -5.88
N ARG A 156 15.45 3.34 -5.71
CA ARG A 156 15.36 4.80 -5.63
C ARG A 156 14.79 5.40 -6.91
N ALA A 157 15.27 4.98 -8.07
CA ALA A 157 14.78 5.45 -9.37
C ALA A 157 13.32 5.03 -9.60
N LEU A 158 12.98 3.77 -9.30
CA LEU A 158 11.61 3.27 -9.46
C LEU A 158 10.62 3.97 -8.53
N MET A 159 10.97 4.20 -7.26
CA MET A 159 10.13 4.96 -6.34
C MET A 159 9.92 6.40 -6.81
N THR A 160 10.93 7.01 -7.43
CA THR A 160 10.78 8.33 -8.06
C THR A 160 9.80 8.28 -9.23
N VAL A 161 9.91 7.27 -10.10
CA VAL A 161 8.95 7.05 -11.20
C VAL A 161 7.55 6.80 -10.65
N GLY A 162 7.41 5.99 -9.60
CA GLY A 162 6.14 5.75 -8.92
C GLY A 162 5.50 7.05 -8.38
N THR A 163 6.30 7.91 -7.76
CA THR A 163 5.84 9.24 -7.30
C THR A 163 5.35 10.10 -8.46
N LEU A 164 6.09 10.12 -9.57
CA LEU A 164 5.67 10.86 -10.76
C LEU A 164 4.35 10.30 -11.33
N CYS A 165 4.20 8.99 -11.39
CA CYS A 165 2.94 8.36 -11.80
C CYS A 165 1.76 8.77 -10.90
N PHE A 166 1.95 8.76 -9.58
CA PHE A 166 0.92 9.24 -8.65
C PHE A 166 0.56 10.71 -8.92
N VAL A 167 1.55 11.59 -9.03
CA VAL A 167 1.32 13.02 -9.28
C VAL A 167 0.60 13.25 -10.61
N ILE A 168 1.04 12.58 -11.69
CA ILE A 168 0.41 12.70 -13.01
C ILE A 168 -1.02 12.17 -12.97
N GLY A 169 -1.27 11.04 -12.33
CA GLY A 169 -2.62 10.49 -12.15
C GLY A 169 -3.54 11.42 -11.38
N LEU A 170 -3.06 12.01 -10.27
CA LEU A 170 -3.83 12.96 -9.46
C LEU A 170 -4.14 14.26 -10.23
N VAL A 171 -3.17 14.79 -10.97
CA VAL A 171 -3.39 15.93 -11.87
C VAL A 171 -4.38 15.55 -12.97
N GLY A 172 -4.26 14.35 -13.53
CA GLY A 172 -5.21 13.84 -14.52
C GLY A 172 -6.65 13.81 -14.01
N PHE A 173 -6.88 13.43 -12.76
CA PHE A 173 -8.23 13.48 -12.17
C PHE A 173 -8.81 14.89 -12.11
N ILE A 174 -7.98 15.92 -11.86
CA ILE A 174 -8.44 17.33 -11.87
C ILE A 174 -8.99 17.72 -13.24
N PHE A 175 -8.35 17.24 -14.31
CA PHE A 175 -8.71 17.61 -15.69
C PHE A 175 -9.67 16.63 -16.38
N SER A 176 -10.09 15.55 -15.70
CA SER A 176 -10.96 14.52 -16.29
C SER A 176 -12.38 15.01 -16.60
N GLY A 177 -12.89 15.99 -15.86
CA GLY A 177 -14.23 16.56 -16.08
C GLY A 177 -15.29 15.47 -16.31
N ASN A 178 -16.02 15.57 -17.41
CA ASN A 178 -17.08 14.61 -17.77
C ASN A 178 -16.58 13.44 -18.64
N SER A 179 -15.28 13.30 -18.87
CA SER A 179 -14.71 12.26 -19.74
C SER A 179 -14.36 10.99 -18.95
N LEU A 180 -15.18 9.94 -19.04
CA LEU A 180 -14.89 8.64 -18.45
C LEU A 180 -13.56 8.04 -18.94
N LEU A 181 -13.17 8.34 -20.19
CA LEU A 181 -11.89 7.90 -20.73
C LEU A 181 -10.71 8.52 -19.97
N LEU A 182 -10.77 9.83 -19.70
CA LEU A 182 -9.72 10.51 -18.94
C LEU A 182 -9.68 10.04 -17.49
N TRP A 183 -10.81 9.76 -16.86
CA TRP A 183 -10.86 9.10 -15.55
C TRP A 183 -10.14 7.74 -15.56
N GLY A 184 -10.41 6.92 -16.59
CA GLY A 184 -9.76 5.62 -16.76
C GLY A 184 -8.25 5.72 -16.98
N ILE A 185 -7.79 6.63 -17.84
CA ILE A 185 -6.37 6.86 -18.11
C ILE A 185 -5.67 7.37 -16.84
N SER A 186 -6.26 8.33 -16.14
CA SER A 186 -5.71 8.87 -14.90
C SER A 186 -5.60 7.79 -13.82
N ALA A 187 -6.62 6.93 -13.70
CA ALA A 187 -6.60 5.78 -12.82
C ALA A 187 -5.48 4.77 -13.18
N ALA A 188 -5.29 4.48 -14.46
CA ALA A 188 -4.23 3.60 -14.91
C ALA A 188 -2.83 4.16 -14.55
N VAL A 189 -2.61 5.45 -14.79
CA VAL A 189 -1.34 6.12 -14.45
C VAL A 189 -1.12 6.16 -12.94
N PHE A 190 -2.14 6.48 -12.15
CA PHE A 190 -2.09 6.45 -10.69
C PHE A 190 -1.72 5.05 -10.16
N THR A 191 -2.36 4.02 -10.73
CA THR A 191 -2.13 2.62 -10.35
C THR A 191 -0.71 2.15 -10.67
N LEU A 192 -0.04 2.66 -11.72
CA LEU A 192 1.38 2.39 -11.94
C LEU A 192 2.24 2.85 -10.76
N GLY A 193 1.92 3.99 -10.15
CA GLY A 193 2.55 4.44 -8.91
C GLY A 193 2.37 3.43 -7.78
N GLU A 194 1.16 2.96 -7.58
CA GLU A 194 0.79 2.00 -6.53
C GLU A 194 1.52 0.65 -6.68
N ILE A 195 1.58 0.13 -7.92
CA ILE A 195 2.26 -1.11 -8.28
C ILE A 195 3.77 -1.06 -7.93
N ILE A 196 4.38 0.11 -8.01
CA ILE A 196 5.80 0.30 -7.68
C ILE A 196 5.97 0.50 -6.16
N TYR A 197 5.12 1.33 -5.55
CA TYR A 197 5.26 1.70 -4.15
C TYR A 197 5.09 0.53 -3.19
N ALA A 198 4.05 -0.28 -3.36
CA ALA A 198 3.73 -1.35 -2.42
C ALA A 198 4.89 -2.35 -2.20
N PRO A 199 5.48 -3.00 -3.23
CA PRO A 199 6.63 -3.87 -3.02
C PRO A 199 7.90 -3.10 -2.64
N GLY A 200 8.05 -1.86 -3.11
CA GLY A 200 9.18 -1.00 -2.79
C GLY A 200 9.30 -0.71 -1.30
N GLU A 201 8.20 -0.34 -0.66
CA GLU A 201 8.15 -0.09 0.80
C GLU A 201 8.53 -1.34 1.61
N TYR A 202 8.02 -2.51 1.22
CA TYR A 202 8.39 -3.76 1.89
C TYR A 202 9.88 -4.05 1.77
N MET A 203 10.48 -3.81 0.60
CA MET A 203 11.92 -4.01 0.41
C MET A 203 12.77 -3.04 1.23
N LEU A 204 12.35 -1.77 1.34
CA LEU A 204 13.05 -0.78 2.16
C LEU A 204 13.07 -1.20 3.64
N ILE A 205 11.95 -1.67 4.17
CA ILE A 205 11.88 -2.15 5.56
C ILE A 205 12.68 -3.43 5.76
N ASP A 206 12.57 -4.40 4.84
CA ASP A 206 13.35 -5.64 4.92
C ASP A 206 14.87 -5.37 4.94
N HIS A 207 15.31 -4.34 4.22
CA HIS A 207 16.70 -3.94 4.17
C HIS A 207 17.23 -3.38 5.50
N ILE A 208 16.44 -2.55 6.19
CA ILE A 208 16.90 -1.90 7.43
C ILE A 208 16.67 -2.76 8.67
N ALA A 209 15.80 -3.76 8.60
CA ALA A 209 15.43 -4.58 9.75
C ALA A 209 16.57 -5.51 10.18
N PRO A 210 17.04 -5.42 11.44
CA PRO A 210 18.05 -6.33 11.97
C PRO A 210 17.58 -7.80 11.94
N PRO A 211 18.50 -8.76 11.87
CA PRO A 211 18.17 -10.18 12.03
C PRO A 211 17.40 -10.41 13.35
N GLY A 212 16.29 -11.16 13.29
CA GLY A 212 15.43 -11.41 14.45
C GLY A 212 14.43 -10.31 14.79
N MET A 213 14.55 -9.08 14.23
CA MET A 213 13.64 -7.96 14.50
C MET A 213 12.72 -7.61 13.33
N LYS A 214 12.73 -8.36 12.23
CA LYS A 214 11.92 -8.08 11.04
C LYS A 214 10.44 -7.94 11.34
N ALA A 215 9.89 -8.81 12.20
CA ALA A 215 8.48 -8.72 12.60
C ALA A 215 8.15 -7.37 13.24
N SER A 216 9.00 -6.89 14.15
CA SER A 216 8.82 -5.61 14.83
C SER A 216 8.92 -4.42 13.87
N TYR A 217 9.86 -4.46 12.91
CA TYR A 217 10.02 -3.42 11.89
C TYR A 217 8.82 -3.35 10.94
N PHE A 218 8.33 -4.49 10.44
CA PHE A 218 7.12 -4.53 9.62
C PHE A 218 5.88 -4.10 10.41
N SER A 219 5.78 -4.46 11.70
CA SER A 219 4.68 -3.99 12.57
C SER A 219 4.73 -2.48 12.78
N ALA A 220 5.92 -1.90 12.99
CA ALA A 220 6.08 -0.46 13.10
C ALA A 220 5.70 0.26 11.80
N GLN A 221 6.13 -0.25 10.65
CA GLN A 221 5.75 0.29 9.35
C GLN A 221 4.24 0.22 9.09
N SER A 222 3.55 -0.80 9.62
CA SER A 222 2.10 -0.95 9.50
C SER A 222 1.31 0.21 10.11
N LEU A 223 1.93 1.03 11.00
CA LEU A 223 1.34 2.30 11.43
C LEU A 223 1.10 3.26 10.26
N GLY A 224 1.81 3.09 9.16
CA GLY A 224 1.55 3.82 7.91
C GLY A 224 0.10 3.69 7.42
N TRP A 225 -0.56 2.56 7.63
CA TRP A 225 -1.96 2.36 7.26
C TRP A 225 -2.95 3.32 7.93
N LEU A 226 -2.56 3.96 9.04
CA LEU A 226 -3.35 5.05 9.65
C LEU A 226 -3.58 6.20 8.67
N GLY A 227 -2.67 6.42 7.71
CA GLY A 227 -2.86 7.41 6.65
C GLY A 227 -4.12 7.14 5.83
N ALA A 228 -4.33 5.90 5.39
CA ALA A 228 -5.53 5.52 4.65
C ALA A 228 -6.80 5.63 5.51
N ALA A 229 -6.72 5.31 6.80
CA ALA A 229 -7.84 5.42 7.73
C ALA A 229 -8.25 6.88 8.00
N ILE A 230 -7.30 7.81 8.05
CA ILE A 230 -7.56 9.25 8.28
C ILE A 230 -8.00 9.95 6.99
N ASN A 231 -7.65 9.42 5.82
CA ASN A 231 -7.93 10.06 4.53
C ASN A 231 -9.40 10.48 4.35
N PRO A 232 -10.43 9.62 4.59
CA PRO A 232 -11.82 10.02 4.36
C PRO A 232 -12.23 11.23 5.20
N LEU A 233 -11.72 11.34 6.44
CA LEU A 233 -12.00 12.49 7.31
C LEU A 233 -11.41 13.78 6.73
N VAL A 234 -10.13 13.76 6.36
CA VAL A 234 -9.45 14.92 5.77
C VAL A 234 -10.09 15.31 4.44
N SER A 235 -10.36 14.33 3.58
CA SER A 235 -11.00 14.56 2.28
C SER A 235 -12.41 15.14 2.42
N GLY A 236 -13.19 14.68 3.39
CA GLY A 236 -14.51 15.25 3.68
C GLY A 236 -14.42 16.72 4.10
N VAL A 237 -13.48 17.08 4.97
CA VAL A 237 -13.25 18.48 5.35
C VAL A 237 -12.79 19.31 4.17
N VAL A 238 -11.87 18.81 3.36
CA VAL A 238 -11.37 19.52 2.17
C VAL A 238 -12.50 19.78 1.18
N LEU A 239 -13.30 18.76 0.84
CA LEU A 239 -14.40 18.90 -0.12
C LEU A 239 -15.53 19.79 0.35
N THR A 240 -15.69 19.99 1.67
CA THR A 240 -16.72 20.88 2.23
C THR A 240 -16.25 22.31 2.44
N ARG A 241 -14.94 22.55 2.53
CA ARG A 241 -14.39 23.86 2.91
C ARG A 241 -13.56 24.53 1.84
N LEU A 242 -13.03 23.79 0.86
CA LEU A 242 -12.12 24.26 -0.18
C LEU A 242 -12.67 23.91 -1.57
N PRO A 243 -12.14 24.52 -2.64
CA PRO A 243 -12.45 24.10 -4.00
C PRO A 243 -12.16 22.61 -4.19
N PRO A 244 -13.02 21.83 -4.86
CA PRO A 244 -12.89 20.37 -4.94
C PRO A 244 -11.53 19.89 -5.44
N SER A 245 -10.93 20.58 -6.42
CA SER A 245 -9.59 20.26 -6.97
C SER A 245 -8.47 20.31 -5.91
N SER A 246 -8.67 21.05 -4.80
CA SER A 246 -7.71 21.13 -3.70
C SER A 246 -7.43 19.75 -3.09
N LEU A 247 -8.38 18.82 -3.16
CA LEU A 247 -8.18 17.44 -2.69
C LEU A 247 -6.98 16.80 -3.40
N PHE A 248 -6.99 16.78 -4.72
CA PHE A 248 -5.91 16.15 -5.49
C PHE A 248 -4.59 16.91 -5.39
N VAL A 249 -4.62 18.22 -5.21
CA VAL A 249 -3.41 19.01 -4.95
C VAL A 249 -2.79 18.61 -3.61
N ILE A 250 -3.59 18.49 -2.54
CA ILE A 250 -3.12 18.05 -1.22
C ILE A 250 -2.53 16.63 -1.31
N LEU A 251 -3.18 15.72 -2.02
CA LEU A 251 -2.69 14.36 -2.23
C LEU A 251 -1.37 14.35 -3.02
N ALA A 252 -1.24 15.19 -4.04
CA ALA A 252 0.01 15.33 -4.81
C ALA A 252 1.16 15.87 -3.93
N LEU A 253 0.89 16.85 -3.10
CA LEU A 253 1.88 17.34 -2.13
C LEU A 253 2.24 16.27 -1.10
N ALA A 254 1.26 15.49 -0.63
CA ALA A 254 1.48 14.41 0.32
C ALA A 254 2.39 13.30 -0.25
N ILE A 255 2.19 12.89 -1.51
CA ILE A 255 3.04 11.85 -2.12
C ILE A 255 4.46 12.38 -2.42
N ILE A 256 4.61 13.65 -2.77
CA ILE A 256 5.92 14.28 -2.91
C ILE A 256 6.64 14.32 -1.55
N ALA A 257 5.93 14.69 -0.48
CA ALA A 257 6.48 14.66 0.87
C ALA A 257 6.87 13.23 1.29
N ALA A 258 6.03 12.22 0.98
CA ALA A 258 6.36 10.81 1.20
C ALA A 258 7.67 10.42 0.52
N TRP A 259 7.85 10.80 -0.74
CA TRP A 259 9.07 10.55 -1.49
C TRP A 259 10.31 11.21 -0.84
N VAL A 260 10.20 12.47 -0.41
CA VAL A 260 11.29 13.17 0.31
C VAL A 260 11.65 12.45 1.60
N LEU A 261 10.67 12.02 2.39
CA LEU A 261 10.90 11.27 3.63
C LEU A 261 11.55 9.92 3.36
N MET A 262 11.09 9.21 2.31
CA MET A 262 11.71 7.96 1.87
C MET A 262 13.19 8.17 1.50
N LEU A 263 13.52 9.23 0.76
CA LEU A 263 14.92 9.55 0.43
C LEU A 263 15.76 9.82 1.68
N LYS A 264 15.21 10.52 2.68
CA LYS A 264 15.87 10.70 3.98
C LYS A 264 16.13 9.37 4.68
N GLY A 265 15.17 8.43 4.63
CA GLY A 265 15.33 7.08 5.16
C GLY A 265 16.47 6.31 4.48
N ILE A 266 16.54 6.36 3.14
CA ILE A 266 17.61 5.73 2.36
C ILE A 266 18.97 6.35 2.69
N HIS A 267 19.06 7.67 2.88
CA HIS A 267 20.31 8.33 3.28
C HIS A 267 20.71 8.01 4.72
N ALA A 268 19.75 7.84 5.63
CA ALA A 268 20.02 7.47 7.02
C ALA A 268 20.62 6.07 7.15
N ARG A 269 20.30 5.16 6.22
CA ARG A 269 20.89 3.82 6.15
C ARG A 269 21.08 3.38 4.68
N PRO A 270 22.26 3.70 4.09
CA PRO A 270 22.58 3.34 2.71
C PRO A 270 22.67 1.83 2.51
N TRP A 271 22.41 1.37 1.28
CA TRP A 271 22.56 -0.02 0.88
C TRP A 271 24.01 -0.48 1.03
N GLY A 272 24.22 -1.70 1.54
CA GLY A 272 25.56 -2.30 1.70
C GLY A 272 26.28 -1.98 3.00
N GLN A 273 25.70 -1.17 3.89
CA GLN A 273 26.25 -1.01 5.23
C GLN A 273 25.70 -2.10 6.16
N PRO A 274 26.53 -2.70 7.02
CA PRO A 274 26.05 -3.66 8.01
C PRO A 274 25.04 -2.99 8.95
N VAL A 275 24.00 -3.72 9.30
CA VAL A 275 23.05 -3.28 10.32
C VAL A 275 23.82 -3.16 11.63
N LEU A 276 23.94 -1.94 12.16
CA LEU A 276 24.56 -1.73 13.46
C LEU A 276 23.72 -2.46 14.51
N CYS A 277 24.33 -3.47 15.15
CA CYS A 277 23.77 -4.15 16.31
C CYS A 277 23.86 -3.27 17.55
#